data_beef6a147bfba273dde4a2df90303aae
#
_entry.id   beef6a147bfba273dde4a2df90303aae
#
_cell.length_a   1.000
_cell.length_b   1.000
_cell.length_c   1.000
_cell.angle_alpha   90.00
_cell.angle_beta   90.00
_cell.angle_gamma   90.00
#
_symmetry.space_group_name_H-M   'P 1'
#
loop_
_entity.id
_entity.type
_entity.pdbx_description
1 polymer ?
#
loop_
_entity_poly.entity_id
_entity_poly.type
_entity_poly.pdbx_seq_one_letter_code
_entity_poly.pdbx_strand_id
1 'polypeptide(L)'
;PPLYKIKRKKREQYVDNDDQLNRILLELGSEDIVLKRMADSHVFAPAQVEQIVENLSVLEKLGGGVTRYGAALTEYLDQHDPATLALPRYVARIRQGNKESHEFLKDETARAKFLEARKLNADLTEQIDTTPSVDGTVAPFANDKKPSGSVKRITIHEIFESTEMTKLLSALSKTGLDIAQTSPTETSRYTMTENAGQKTENVTELFGPLEIVTQIRANGRKGLSIQRYKGLGEMNPKQLYETTMDPEHRRLLKVSIPDAAKADALFTLLMGEEVPPRRQFIEDNALNVQYLDV
;
A
#
# COMPACT_ATOMS: atom_id res chain seq x y z
N PRO A 1 23.11 -3.86 9.67
CA PRO A 1 22.72 -2.94 10.72
C PRO A 1 21.20 -2.90 10.82
N PRO A 2 20.63 -2.57 12.00
CA PRO A 2 19.20 -2.35 12.15
C PRO A 2 18.75 -1.10 11.40
N LEU A 3 17.50 -1.10 10.95
CA LEU A 3 16.94 0.04 10.26
C LEU A 3 16.48 1.14 11.25
N TYR A 4 16.02 0.72 12.44
CA TYR A 4 15.52 1.65 13.45
C TYR A 4 16.12 1.38 14.82
N LYS A 5 16.17 2.45 15.63
CA LYS A 5 16.31 2.39 17.08
C LYS A 5 15.06 3.01 17.69
N ILE A 6 14.37 2.27 18.54
CA ILE A 6 13.21 2.75 19.28
C ILE A 6 13.56 2.88 20.76
N LYS A 7 12.99 3.93 21.38
CA LYS A 7 13.18 4.20 22.80
C LYS A 7 11.85 4.57 23.46
N ARG A 8 11.49 3.82 24.50
CA ARG A 8 10.32 4.12 25.36
C ARG A 8 10.78 4.16 26.80
N LYS A 9 10.72 5.35 27.41
CA LYS A 9 11.25 5.60 28.78
C LYS A 9 12.74 5.20 28.88
N LYS A 10 13.09 4.16 29.67
CA LYS A 10 14.45 3.66 29.88
C LYS A 10 14.81 2.46 28.97
N ARG A 11 13.85 1.91 28.21
CA ARG A 11 14.10 0.77 27.32
C ARG A 11 14.45 1.26 25.94
N GLU A 12 15.53 0.73 25.39
CA GLU A 12 15.97 0.94 24.01
C GLU A 12 16.00 -0.42 23.31
N GLN A 13 15.61 -0.45 22.06
CA GLN A 13 15.58 -1.65 21.23
C GLN A 13 15.94 -1.28 19.79
N TYR A 14 16.73 -2.15 19.14
CA TYR A 14 17.00 -2.07 17.72
C TYR A 14 15.97 -2.89 16.94
N VAL A 15 15.58 -2.39 15.77
CA VAL A 15 14.54 -2.96 14.92
C VAL A 15 15.09 -3.07 13.50
N ASP A 16 15.01 -4.26 12.92
CA ASP A 16 15.69 -4.58 11.68
C ASP A 16 14.98 -4.09 10.43
N ASN A 17 13.63 -4.00 10.47
CA ASN A 17 12.81 -3.66 9.31
C ASN A 17 11.46 -3.04 9.70
N ASP A 18 10.75 -2.52 8.68
CA ASP A 18 9.44 -1.87 8.85
C ASP A 18 8.37 -2.83 9.39
N ASP A 19 8.38 -4.10 8.99
CA ASP A 19 7.40 -5.09 9.46
C ASP A 19 7.52 -5.31 10.97
N GLN A 20 8.75 -5.38 11.49
CA GLN A 20 9.01 -5.51 12.91
C GLN A 20 8.59 -4.25 13.68
N LEU A 21 8.90 -3.06 13.13
CA LEU A 21 8.46 -1.80 13.71
C LEU A 21 6.93 -1.72 13.76
N ASN A 22 6.26 -2.04 12.65
CA ASN A 22 4.81 -2.05 12.57
C ASN A 22 4.19 -2.99 13.62
N ARG A 23 4.73 -4.20 13.77
CA ARG A 23 4.27 -5.16 14.79
C ARG A 23 4.39 -4.59 16.21
N ILE A 24 5.53 -3.99 16.54
CA ILE A 24 5.74 -3.35 17.85
C ILE A 24 4.76 -2.20 18.07
N LEU A 25 4.51 -1.37 17.05
CA LEU A 25 3.56 -0.27 17.15
C LEU A 25 2.13 -0.76 17.36
N LEU A 26 1.73 -1.83 16.67
CA LEU A 26 0.40 -2.43 16.83
C LEU A 26 0.25 -3.07 18.21
N GLU A 27 1.25 -3.80 18.70
CA GLU A 27 1.26 -4.39 20.05
C GLU A 27 1.12 -3.30 21.12
N LEU A 28 1.97 -2.28 21.08
CA LEU A 28 1.94 -1.17 22.05
C LEU A 28 0.65 -0.34 21.97
N GLY A 29 0.10 -0.19 20.77
CA GLY A 29 -1.11 0.59 20.53
C GLY A 29 -2.40 -0.14 20.86
N SER A 30 -2.34 -1.47 20.97
CA SER A 30 -3.46 -2.31 21.37
C SER A 30 -3.59 -2.46 22.89
N GLU A 31 -2.58 -1.99 23.65
CA GLU A 31 -2.65 -2.01 25.11
C GLU A 31 -3.78 -1.09 25.61
N ASP A 32 -4.62 -1.58 26.52
CA ASP A 32 -5.67 -0.80 27.21
C ASP A 32 -6.67 -0.06 26.28
N ILE A 33 -7.01 -0.67 25.13
CA ILE A 33 -8.03 -0.12 24.23
C ILE A 33 -9.35 -0.89 24.33
N VAL A 34 -10.44 -0.15 24.17
CA VAL A 34 -11.79 -0.70 24.00
C VAL A 34 -12.32 -0.24 22.65
N LEU A 35 -12.60 -1.20 21.76
CA LEU A 35 -13.20 -0.93 20.46
C LEU A 35 -14.71 -1.22 20.53
N LYS A 36 -15.52 -0.25 20.11
CA LYS A 36 -16.98 -0.35 20.10
C LYS A 36 -17.52 -0.03 18.71
N ARG A 37 -18.45 -0.85 18.21
CA ARG A 37 -19.23 -0.56 17.00
C ARG A 37 -20.43 0.29 17.36
N MET A 38 -20.69 1.37 16.62
CA MET A 38 -21.72 2.36 16.96
C MET A 38 -23.13 1.89 16.61
N ALA A 39 -23.30 1.09 15.55
CA ALA A 39 -24.60 0.67 15.04
C ALA A 39 -25.45 -0.09 16.07
N ASP A 40 -24.84 -0.96 16.87
CA ASP A 40 -25.50 -1.80 17.87
C ASP A 40 -24.86 -1.71 19.26
N SER A 41 -23.94 -0.77 19.45
CA SER A 41 -23.18 -0.61 20.68
C SER A 41 -22.37 -1.84 21.09
N HIS A 42 -22.04 -2.73 20.14
CA HIS A 42 -21.25 -3.92 20.40
C HIS A 42 -19.81 -3.57 20.78
N VAL A 43 -19.35 -4.11 21.90
CA VAL A 43 -17.95 -3.97 22.35
C VAL A 43 -17.20 -5.25 21.99
N PHE A 44 -16.12 -5.09 21.23
CA PHE A 44 -15.29 -6.22 20.83
C PHE A 44 -14.43 -6.71 22.00
N ALA A 45 -14.38 -8.03 22.19
CA ALA A 45 -13.48 -8.62 23.18
C ALA A 45 -12.01 -8.41 22.78
N PRO A 46 -11.06 -8.34 23.74
CA PRO A 46 -9.63 -8.12 23.44
C PRO A 46 -9.06 -9.08 22.39
N ALA A 47 -9.40 -10.37 22.46
CA ALA A 47 -8.97 -11.36 21.46
C ALA A 47 -9.55 -11.11 20.06
N GLN A 48 -10.77 -10.54 19.96
CA GLN A 48 -11.34 -10.14 18.67
C GLN A 48 -10.62 -8.91 18.12
N VAL A 49 -10.29 -7.94 18.99
CA VAL A 49 -9.53 -6.74 18.59
C VAL A 49 -8.17 -7.14 18.04
N GLU A 50 -7.46 -8.05 18.70
CA GLU A 50 -6.17 -8.57 18.24
C GLU A 50 -6.27 -9.19 16.83
N GLN A 51 -7.25 -10.07 16.61
CA GLN A 51 -7.52 -10.68 15.30
C GLN A 51 -7.89 -9.63 14.23
N ILE A 52 -8.71 -8.65 14.59
CA ILE A 52 -9.08 -7.55 13.68
C ILE A 52 -7.85 -6.77 13.26
N VAL A 53 -7.01 -6.39 14.21
CA VAL A 53 -5.78 -5.61 13.96
C VAL A 53 -4.81 -6.37 13.09
N GLU A 54 -4.59 -7.66 13.40
CA GLU A 54 -3.71 -8.52 12.61
C GLU A 54 -4.20 -8.64 11.16
N ASN A 55 -5.47 -9.00 10.96
CA ASN A 55 -6.05 -9.17 9.63
C ASN A 55 -6.08 -7.87 8.83
N LEU A 56 -6.43 -6.73 9.45
CA LEU A 56 -6.42 -5.42 8.80
C LEU A 56 -5.01 -4.98 8.44
N SER A 57 -4.01 -5.25 9.28
CA SER A 57 -2.61 -4.94 9.01
C SER A 57 -2.08 -5.72 7.79
N VAL A 58 -2.41 -7.00 7.70
CA VAL A 58 -2.04 -7.83 6.53
C VAL A 58 -2.80 -7.36 5.29
N LEU A 59 -4.09 -7.03 5.42
CA LEU A 59 -4.90 -6.52 4.33
C LEU A 59 -4.34 -5.20 3.75
N GLU A 60 -3.94 -4.28 4.62
CA GLU A 60 -3.29 -3.01 4.24
C GLU A 60 -1.96 -3.27 3.50
N LYS A 61 -1.15 -4.21 3.99
CA LYS A 61 0.12 -4.59 3.35
C LYS A 61 -0.09 -5.18 1.95
N LEU A 62 -1.05 -6.10 1.79
CA LEU A 62 -1.42 -6.66 0.48
C LEU A 62 -2.02 -5.60 -0.44
N GLY A 63 -2.76 -4.65 0.12
CA GLY A 63 -3.35 -3.53 -0.59
C GLY A 63 -2.33 -2.60 -1.26
N GLY A 64 -1.05 -2.67 -0.88
CA GLY A 64 0.03 -1.96 -1.57
C GLY A 64 0.14 -2.30 -3.06
N GLY A 65 -0.27 -3.51 -3.47
CA GLY A 65 -0.40 -3.88 -4.88
C GLY A 65 -1.42 -3.02 -5.63
N VAL A 66 -2.59 -2.79 -5.03
CA VAL A 66 -3.67 -1.98 -5.61
C VAL A 66 -3.28 -0.50 -5.67
N THR A 67 -2.75 0.05 -4.58
CA THR A 67 -2.35 1.46 -4.51
C THR A 67 -1.21 1.80 -5.47
N ARG A 68 -0.35 0.83 -5.79
CA ARG A 68 0.70 0.95 -6.81
C ARG A 68 0.12 1.25 -8.21
N TYR A 69 -1.07 0.76 -8.50
CA TYR A 69 -1.78 1.05 -9.74
C TYR A 69 -2.63 2.33 -9.68
N GLY A 70 -2.55 3.09 -8.60
CA GLY A 70 -3.19 4.38 -8.41
C GLY A 70 -4.60 4.33 -7.81
N ALA A 71 -5.17 3.14 -7.61
CA ALA A 71 -6.50 2.98 -7.00
C ALA A 71 -6.42 3.04 -5.47
N ALA A 72 -7.44 3.62 -4.82
CA ALA A 72 -7.54 3.59 -3.37
C ALA A 72 -7.89 2.17 -2.89
N LEU A 73 -7.23 1.72 -1.80
CA LEU A 73 -7.51 0.40 -1.25
C LEU A 73 -8.97 0.24 -0.82
N THR A 74 -9.55 1.26 -0.17
CA THR A 74 -10.95 1.25 0.24
C THR A 74 -11.92 1.15 -0.95
N GLU A 75 -11.65 1.90 -2.03
CA GLU A 75 -12.42 1.83 -3.26
C GLU A 75 -12.42 0.42 -3.86
N TYR A 76 -11.25 -0.24 -3.86
CA TYR A 76 -11.10 -1.61 -4.33
C TYR A 76 -11.85 -2.61 -3.44
N LEU A 77 -11.70 -2.50 -2.13
CA LEU A 77 -12.35 -3.39 -1.16
C LEU A 77 -13.87 -3.30 -1.22
N ASP A 78 -14.41 -2.11 -1.48
CA ASP A 78 -15.87 -1.89 -1.62
C ASP A 78 -16.46 -2.52 -2.89
N GLN A 79 -15.62 -3.01 -3.82
CA GLN A 79 -16.06 -3.76 -5.00
C GLN A 79 -16.25 -5.27 -4.74
N HIS A 80 -16.12 -5.72 -3.50
CA HIS A 80 -16.35 -7.13 -3.17
C HIS A 80 -17.78 -7.56 -3.49
N ASP A 81 -17.95 -8.82 -3.82
CA ASP A 81 -19.27 -9.42 -3.99
C ASP A 81 -19.96 -9.58 -2.63
N PRO A 82 -21.17 -9.02 -2.43
CA PRO A 82 -21.82 -9.04 -1.12
C PRO A 82 -22.11 -10.45 -0.56
N ALA A 83 -22.28 -11.46 -1.42
CA ALA A 83 -22.60 -12.82 -1.01
C ALA A 83 -21.35 -13.67 -0.70
N THR A 84 -20.30 -13.49 -1.48
CA THR A 84 -19.08 -14.32 -1.41
C THR A 84 -17.87 -13.61 -0.85
N LEU A 85 -17.93 -12.28 -0.69
CA LEU A 85 -16.83 -11.38 -0.34
C LEU A 85 -15.66 -11.45 -1.34
N ALA A 86 -15.90 -12.02 -2.53
CA ALA A 86 -14.88 -12.13 -3.56
C ALA A 86 -14.53 -10.75 -4.13
N LEU A 87 -13.23 -10.47 -4.19
CA LEU A 87 -12.69 -9.23 -4.71
C LEU A 87 -12.39 -9.35 -6.22
N PRO A 88 -12.45 -8.24 -6.97
CA PRO A 88 -12.05 -8.19 -8.37
C PRO A 88 -10.61 -8.65 -8.58
N ARG A 89 -10.39 -9.39 -9.68
CA ARG A 89 -9.06 -9.90 -10.01
C ARG A 89 -8.21 -8.92 -10.83
N TYR A 90 -8.86 -7.99 -11.53
CA TYR A 90 -8.17 -7.04 -12.40
C TYR A 90 -8.56 -5.61 -12.08
N VAL A 91 -7.64 -4.68 -12.29
CA VAL A 91 -7.87 -3.24 -12.30
C VAL A 91 -7.49 -2.67 -13.65
N ALA A 92 -8.43 -1.99 -14.30
CA ALA A 92 -8.20 -1.21 -15.50
C ALA A 92 -7.99 0.25 -15.10
N ARG A 93 -6.78 0.75 -15.30
CA ARG A 93 -6.41 2.15 -15.09
C ARG A 93 -6.63 2.91 -16.39
N ILE A 94 -7.45 3.94 -16.34
CA ILE A 94 -7.85 4.74 -17.50
C ILE A 94 -7.35 6.16 -17.27
N ARG A 95 -6.44 6.61 -18.13
CA ARG A 95 -5.90 7.98 -18.12
C ARG A 95 -6.40 8.74 -19.34
N GLN A 96 -6.98 9.93 -19.12
CA GLN A 96 -7.38 10.85 -20.17
C GLN A 96 -6.90 12.27 -19.82
N GLY A 97 -5.80 12.69 -20.43
CA GLY A 97 -5.13 13.93 -20.03
C GLY A 97 -4.68 13.87 -18.56
N ASN A 98 -5.17 14.78 -17.74
CA ASN A 98 -4.88 14.84 -16.29
C ASN A 98 -5.89 14.08 -15.43
N LYS A 99 -6.93 13.50 -16.05
CA LYS A 99 -7.92 12.70 -15.32
C LYS A 99 -7.50 11.23 -15.31
N GLU A 100 -7.60 10.63 -14.14
CA GLU A 100 -7.36 9.21 -13.93
C GLU A 100 -8.60 8.59 -13.27
N SER A 101 -9.00 7.42 -13.76
CA SER A 101 -10.10 6.64 -13.20
C SER A 101 -9.76 5.16 -13.24
N HIS A 102 -10.38 4.39 -12.37
CA HIS A 102 -10.17 2.96 -12.23
C HIS A 102 -11.49 2.23 -12.47
N GLU A 103 -11.40 1.08 -13.11
CA GLU A 103 -12.52 0.17 -13.30
C GLU A 103 -12.07 -1.22 -12.87
N PHE A 104 -12.81 -1.84 -11.94
CA PHE A 104 -12.46 -3.13 -11.38
C PHE A 104 -13.22 -4.24 -12.10
N LEU A 105 -12.49 -5.28 -12.52
CA LEU A 105 -13.04 -6.37 -13.30
C LEU A 105 -12.95 -7.68 -12.49
N LYS A 106 -14.08 -8.34 -12.31
CA LYS A 106 -14.20 -9.51 -11.41
C LYS A 106 -13.31 -10.66 -11.83
N ASP A 107 -13.31 -11.01 -13.12
CA ASP A 107 -12.68 -12.20 -13.66
C ASP A 107 -12.22 -11.99 -15.10
N GLU A 108 -11.64 -13.02 -15.70
CA GLU A 108 -11.17 -13.02 -17.09
C GLU A 108 -12.31 -12.78 -18.09
N THR A 109 -13.53 -13.23 -17.80
CA THR A 109 -14.72 -13.00 -18.63
C THR A 109 -15.09 -11.52 -18.65
N ALA A 110 -15.06 -10.86 -17.49
CA ALA A 110 -15.28 -9.42 -17.38
C ALA A 110 -14.18 -8.62 -18.09
N ARG A 111 -12.92 -9.07 -17.98
CA ARG A 111 -11.78 -8.51 -18.70
C ARG A 111 -11.97 -8.62 -20.22
N ALA A 112 -12.33 -9.79 -20.73
CA ALA A 112 -12.57 -9.99 -22.16
C ALA A 112 -13.69 -9.09 -22.69
N LYS A 113 -14.83 -9.00 -21.98
CA LYS A 113 -15.94 -8.09 -22.33
C LYS A 113 -15.51 -6.62 -22.29
N PHE A 114 -14.69 -6.24 -21.33
CA PHE A 114 -14.16 -4.86 -21.22
C PHE A 114 -13.30 -4.51 -22.44
N LEU A 115 -12.43 -5.43 -22.89
CA LEU A 115 -11.58 -5.24 -24.07
C LEU A 115 -12.42 -5.17 -25.34
N GLU A 116 -13.38 -6.11 -25.51
CA GLU A 116 -14.28 -6.16 -26.67
C GLU A 116 -15.13 -4.90 -26.79
N ALA A 117 -15.76 -4.45 -25.70
CA ALA A 117 -16.60 -3.24 -25.67
C ALA A 117 -15.83 -1.98 -26.09
N ARG A 118 -14.53 -1.95 -25.85
CA ARG A 118 -13.64 -0.83 -26.20
C ARG A 118 -12.81 -1.08 -27.46
N LYS A 119 -13.03 -2.22 -28.16
CA LYS A 119 -12.29 -2.63 -29.34
C LYS A 119 -10.77 -2.66 -29.15
N LEU A 120 -10.33 -3.05 -27.96
CA LEU A 120 -8.93 -3.17 -27.59
C LEU A 120 -8.46 -4.59 -27.85
N ASN A 121 -7.24 -4.74 -28.40
CA ASN A 121 -6.59 -6.06 -28.47
C ASN A 121 -6.03 -6.43 -27.09
N ALA A 122 -5.84 -7.74 -26.85
CA ALA A 122 -5.33 -8.22 -25.55
C ALA A 122 -3.99 -7.61 -25.11
N ASP A 123 -3.17 -7.18 -26.07
CA ASP A 123 -1.85 -6.60 -25.88
C ASP A 123 -1.83 -5.06 -26.01
N LEU A 124 -2.96 -4.42 -26.37
CA LEU A 124 -3.02 -2.97 -26.55
C LEU A 124 -3.52 -2.26 -25.29
N THR A 125 -2.62 -1.48 -24.72
CA THR A 125 -2.87 -0.62 -23.55
C THR A 125 -3.25 0.81 -23.93
N GLU A 126 -3.32 1.15 -25.24
CA GLU A 126 -3.57 2.52 -25.72
C GLU A 126 -4.71 2.57 -26.72
N GLN A 127 -5.67 3.45 -26.48
CA GLN A 127 -6.69 3.86 -27.44
C GLN A 127 -6.52 5.36 -27.74
N ILE A 128 -6.30 5.70 -28.99
CA ILE A 128 -6.28 7.09 -29.47
C ILE A 128 -7.73 7.43 -29.85
N ASP A 129 -8.38 8.29 -29.09
CA ASP A 129 -9.69 8.85 -29.46
C ASP A 129 -9.47 9.86 -30.58
N THR A 130 -9.64 9.41 -31.82
CA THR A 130 -9.71 10.27 -33.01
C THR A 130 -11.16 10.68 -33.28
N THR A 131 -11.89 11.23 -32.32
CA THR A 131 -13.12 11.94 -32.63
C THR A 131 -12.76 13.29 -33.24
N PRO A 132 -13.03 13.53 -34.52
CA PRO A 132 -12.84 14.87 -35.08
C PRO A 132 -13.86 15.80 -34.41
N SER A 133 -13.40 16.86 -33.75
CA SER A 133 -14.27 17.97 -33.38
C SER A 133 -14.85 18.53 -34.66
N VAL A 134 -16.14 18.36 -34.81
CA VAL A 134 -16.93 18.97 -35.87
C VAL A 134 -17.01 20.48 -35.59
N ASP A 135 -16.05 21.19 -36.12
CA ASP A 135 -16.18 22.62 -36.34
C ASP A 135 -15.58 22.93 -37.71
N GLY A 136 -16.52 23.13 -38.65
CA GLY A 136 -16.21 23.31 -40.07
C GLY A 136 -15.68 24.71 -40.37
N THR A 137 -14.39 24.92 -40.28
CA THR A 137 -13.68 26.03 -40.92
C THR A 137 -12.35 25.56 -41.45
N VAL A 138 -12.33 25.41 -42.76
CA VAL A 138 -11.14 25.17 -43.55
C VAL A 138 -10.30 26.46 -43.59
N ALA A 139 -9.11 26.46 -42.98
CA ALA A 139 -8.10 27.48 -43.26
C ALA A 139 -6.79 26.76 -43.69
N PRO A 140 -6.17 27.21 -44.79
CA PRO A 140 -4.98 26.56 -45.33
C PRO A 140 -3.69 27.07 -44.67
N PHE A 141 -2.69 26.15 -44.55
CA PHE A 141 -1.31 26.39 -44.22
C PHE A 141 -0.95 26.83 -42.78
N ALA A 142 -0.61 25.87 -41.96
CA ALA A 142 0.50 26.02 -41.02
C ALA A 142 0.94 24.64 -40.48
N ASN A 143 2.23 24.43 -40.51
CA ASN A 143 3.00 23.31 -39.98
C ASN A 143 2.72 23.10 -38.47
N ASP A 144 2.88 21.86 -38.04
CA ASP A 144 3.07 21.43 -36.65
C ASP A 144 1.95 21.74 -35.66
N LYS A 145 0.76 21.17 -35.87
CA LYS A 145 -0.18 20.94 -34.77
C LYS A 145 -0.23 19.44 -34.45
N LYS A 146 0.34 19.07 -33.28
CA LYS A 146 0.01 17.81 -32.61
C LYS A 146 -1.50 17.64 -32.61
N PRO A 147 -2.03 16.43 -32.90
CA PRO A 147 -3.47 16.20 -32.87
C PRO A 147 -3.99 16.52 -31.47
N SER A 148 -4.95 17.43 -31.40
CA SER A 148 -5.63 17.91 -30.18
C SER A 148 -6.67 16.90 -29.67
N GLY A 149 -6.48 15.61 -29.90
CA GLY A 149 -7.26 14.55 -29.29
C GLY A 149 -6.65 14.17 -27.95
N SER A 150 -7.44 14.16 -26.89
CA SER A 150 -6.96 13.64 -25.62
C SER A 150 -6.70 12.15 -25.78
N VAL A 151 -5.43 11.77 -25.79
CA VAL A 151 -5.04 10.35 -25.81
C VAL A 151 -5.54 9.67 -24.55
N LYS A 152 -6.41 8.68 -24.73
CA LYS A 152 -6.91 7.84 -23.66
C LYS A 152 -6.00 6.61 -23.56
N ARG A 153 -5.26 6.51 -22.46
CA ARG A 153 -4.39 5.37 -22.19
C ARG A 153 -5.08 4.45 -21.20
N ILE A 154 -5.21 3.17 -21.56
CA ILE A 154 -5.80 2.13 -20.72
C ILE A 154 -4.74 1.07 -20.44
N THR A 155 -4.52 0.77 -19.16
CA THR A 155 -3.65 -0.33 -18.72
C THR A 155 -4.45 -1.25 -17.81
N ILE A 156 -4.32 -2.57 -18.00
CA ILE A 156 -5.00 -3.56 -17.17
C ILE A 156 -3.94 -4.33 -16.39
N HIS A 157 -4.12 -4.37 -15.08
CA HIS A 157 -3.22 -5.08 -14.17
C HIS A 157 -3.99 -6.16 -13.43
N GLU A 158 -3.36 -7.32 -13.27
CA GLU A 158 -3.87 -8.39 -12.43
C GLU A 158 -3.47 -8.15 -10.98
N ILE A 159 -4.43 -8.32 -10.07
CA ILE A 159 -4.24 -8.21 -8.63
C ILE A 159 -4.09 -9.63 -8.09
N PHE A 160 -2.87 -10.12 -8.01
CA PHE A 160 -2.56 -11.49 -7.58
C PHE A 160 -2.99 -11.74 -6.13
N GLU A 161 -2.96 -10.72 -5.30
CA GLU A 161 -3.30 -10.77 -3.89
C GLU A 161 -4.82 -10.85 -3.63
N SER A 162 -5.67 -10.70 -4.65
CA SER A 162 -7.15 -10.66 -4.54
C SER A 162 -7.73 -11.85 -3.77
N THR A 163 -7.21 -13.05 -3.99
CA THR A 163 -7.66 -14.28 -3.32
C THR A 163 -7.33 -14.27 -1.82
N GLU A 164 -6.12 -13.85 -1.46
CA GLU A 164 -5.71 -13.75 -0.05
C GLU A 164 -6.48 -12.64 0.68
N MET A 165 -6.67 -11.49 0.02
CA MET A 165 -7.48 -10.39 0.56
C MET A 165 -8.94 -10.81 0.76
N THR A 166 -9.51 -11.62 -0.14
CA THR A 166 -10.86 -12.20 0.02
C THR A 166 -10.95 -13.08 1.28
N LYS A 167 -9.95 -13.91 1.54
CA LYS A 167 -9.90 -14.72 2.77
C LYS A 167 -9.83 -13.85 4.03
N LEU A 168 -9.05 -12.77 4.00
CA LEU A 168 -8.96 -11.82 5.10
C LEU A 168 -10.29 -11.09 5.35
N LEU A 169 -11.00 -10.65 4.29
CA LEU A 169 -12.34 -10.09 4.43
C LEU A 169 -13.30 -11.08 5.08
N SER A 170 -13.26 -12.35 4.66
CA SER A 170 -14.08 -13.40 5.28
C SER A 170 -13.73 -13.63 6.75
N ALA A 171 -12.45 -13.56 7.12
CA ALA A 171 -12.00 -13.64 8.49
C ALA A 171 -12.47 -12.45 9.33
N LEU A 172 -12.35 -11.22 8.80
CA LEU A 172 -12.83 -10.00 9.44
C LEU A 172 -14.36 -10.01 9.65
N SER A 173 -15.12 -10.46 8.66
CA SER A 173 -16.57 -10.63 8.80
C SER A 173 -16.94 -11.56 9.95
N LYS A 174 -16.20 -12.66 10.13
CA LYS A 174 -16.42 -13.62 11.24
C LYS A 174 -16.11 -13.04 12.63
N THR A 175 -15.22 -12.04 12.73
CA THR A 175 -14.99 -11.33 14.01
C THR A 175 -16.13 -10.37 14.36
N GLY A 176 -17.09 -10.17 13.46
CA GLY A 176 -18.19 -9.22 13.63
C GLY A 176 -17.85 -7.81 13.16
N LEU A 177 -16.69 -7.60 12.53
CA LEU A 177 -16.38 -6.31 11.92
C LEU A 177 -17.30 -6.09 10.70
N ASP A 178 -17.88 -4.89 10.60
CA ASP A 178 -18.69 -4.54 9.46
C ASP A 178 -17.80 -4.14 8.28
N ILE A 179 -17.76 -5.00 7.28
CA ILE A 179 -16.95 -4.88 6.07
C ILE A 179 -17.79 -4.59 4.82
N ALA A 180 -19.11 -4.38 4.96
CA ALA A 180 -19.99 -4.12 3.83
C ALA A 180 -19.56 -2.84 3.06
N GLN A 181 -18.99 -1.89 3.77
CA GLN A 181 -18.34 -0.71 3.23
C GLN A 181 -17.05 -0.44 3.99
N THR A 182 -15.93 -0.39 3.28
CA THR A 182 -14.63 -0.12 3.88
C THR A 182 -14.20 1.33 3.76
N SER A 183 -14.76 2.07 2.79
CA SER A 183 -14.58 3.51 2.67
C SER A 183 -15.14 4.26 3.87
N PRO A 184 -14.46 5.33 4.32
CA PRO A 184 -14.95 6.17 5.41
C PRO A 184 -16.34 6.74 5.10
N THR A 185 -17.21 6.80 6.11
CA THR A 185 -18.55 7.35 6.04
C THR A 185 -18.61 8.73 6.71
N GLU A 186 -19.69 9.49 6.48
CA GLU A 186 -19.87 10.79 7.15
C GLU A 186 -20.16 10.66 8.66
N THR A 187 -20.68 9.52 9.06
CA THR A 187 -20.97 9.21 10.47
C THR A 187 -19.98 8.22 11.02
N SER A 188 -19.61 8.37 12.30
CA SER A 188 -18.68 7.44 12.94
C SER A 188 -19.29 6.04 13.07
N ARG A 189 -18.54 5.03 12.62
CA ARG A 189 -18.97 3.61 12.67
C ARG A 189 -18.43 2.89 13.90
N TYR A 190 -17.27 3.34 14.37
CA TYR A 190 -16.60 2.77 15.53
C TYR A 190 -16.14 3.86 16.47
N THR A 191 -16.00 3.55 17.74
CA THR A 191 -15.26 4.36 18.70
C THR A 191 -14.16 3.52 19.33
N MET A 192 -13.00 4.13 19.48
CA MET A 192 -11.85 3.56 20.16
C MET A 192 -11.58 4.35 21.43
N THR A 193 -11.68 3.72 22.57
CA THR A 193 -11.40 4.31 23.87
C THR A 193 -10.06 3.79 24.38
N GLU A 194 -9.12 4.68 24.65
CA GLU A 194 -7.85 4.40 25.31
C GLU A 194 -7.97 4.65 26.81
N ASN A 195 -7.31 3.84 27.61
CA ASN A 195 -7.29 3.97 29.08
C ASN A 195 -8.70 4.11 29.70
N ALA A 196 -9.63 3.29 29.25
CA ALA A 196 -11.02 3.33 29.71
C ALA A 196 -11.12 3.33 31.24
N GLY A 197 -11.92 4.26 31.80
CA GLY A 197 -12.09 4.42 33.23
C GLY A 197 -10.93 5.10 33.99
N GLN A 198 -9.91 5.58 33.28
CA GLN A 198 -8.80 6.35 33.87
C GLN A 198 -8.95 7.85 33.63
N LYS A 199 -8.21 8.67 34.39
CA LYS A 199 -8.20 10.14 34.18
C LYS A 199 -7.64 10.56 32.81
N THR A 200 -6.95 9.66 32.14
CA THR A 200 -6.34 9.85 30.82
C THR A 200 -7.16 9.18 29.71
N GLU A 201 -8.44 8.91 29.98
CA GLU A 201 -9.33 8.35 28.99
C GLU A 201 -9.43 9.27 27.77
N ASN A 202 -9.26 8.67 26.58
CA ASN A 202 -9.39 9.37 25.31
C ASN A 202 -10.26 8.54 24.37
N VAL A 203 -11.29 9.16 23.83
CA VAL A 203 -12.20 8.52 22.87
C VAL A 203 -11.95 9.11 21.50
N THR A 204 -11.69 8.23 20.53
CA THR A 204 -11.49 8.58 19.14
C THR A 204 -12.61 7.96 18.29
N GLU A 205 -13.24 8.79 17.47
CA GLU A 205 -14.23 8.34 16.50
C GLU A 205 -13.55 7.86 15.22
N LEU A 206 -14.03 6.75 14.66
CA LEU A 206 -13.50 6.13 13.45
C LEU A 206 -14.63 5.94 12.44
N PHE A 207 -14.37 6.33 11.22
CA PHE A 207 -15.36 6.41 10.14
C PHE A 207 -15.31 5.20 9.21
N GLY A 208 -14.21 4.44 9.24
CA GLY A 208 -14.02 3.23 8.45
C GLY A 208 -13.20 2.17 9.17
N PRO A 209 -13.29 0.89 8.76
CA PRO A 209 -12.58 -0.21 9.43
C PRO A 209 -11.05 -0.11 9.32
N LEU A 210 -10.51 0.42 8.22
CA LEU A 210 -9.05 0.57 8.07
C LEU A 210 -8.47 1.64 8.99
N GLU A 211 -9.27 2.59 9.46
CA GLU A 211 -8.83 3.60 10.43
C GLU A 211 -8.49 2.99 11.78
N ILE A 212 -9.05 1.81 12.12
CA ILE A 212 -8.75 1.10 13.35
C ILE A 212 -7.24 0.83 13.46
N VAL A 213 -6.64 0.23 12.43
CA VAL A 213 -5.19 -0.06 12.41
C VAL A 213 -4.37 1.23 12.41
N THR A 214 -4.79 2.23 11.66
CA THR A 214 -4.11 3.52 11.60
C THR A 214 -4.08 4.19 12.97
N GLN A 215 -5.22 4.20 13.69
CA GLN A 215 -5.32 4.77 15.01
C GLN A 215 -4.51 3.98 16.05
N ILE A 216 -4.57 2.65 16.03
CA ILE A 216 -3.77 1.80 16.92
C ILE A 216 -2.29 2.05 16.72
N ARG A 217 -1.84 2.14 15.47
CA ARG A 217 -0.43 2.46 15.15
C ARG A 217 -0.04 3.86 15.65
N ALA A 218 -0.94 4.85 15.54
CA ALA A 218 -0.73 6.18 16.10
C ALA A 218 -0.63 6.15 17.63
N ASN A 219 -1.46 5.34 18.30
CA ASN A 219 -1.40 5.14 19.74
C ASN A 219 -0.09 4.50 20.17
N GLY A 220 0.38 3.48 19.47
CA GLY A 220 1.66 2.83 19.74
C GLY A 220 2.87 3.74 19.60
N ARG A 221 2.76 4.82 18.81
CA ARG A 221 3.80 5.85 18.69
C ARG A 221 3.86 6.82 19.87
N LYS A 222 2.81 6.91 20.66
CA LYS A 222 2.76 7.83 21.80
C LYS A 222 3.87 7.51 22.82
N GLY A 223 4.70 8.50 23.11
CA GLY A 223 5.83 8.33 24.03
C GLY A 223 6.98 7.46 23.52
N LEU A 224 6.98 7.12 22.24
CA LEU A 224 8.03 6.38 21.56
C LEU A 224 8.91 7.35 20.77
N SER A 225 10.23 7.31 21.00
CA SER A 225 11.21 7.96 20.13
C SER A 225 11.69 6.94 19.11
N ILE A 226 11.54 7.26 17.83
CA ILE A 226 11.95 6.39 16.71
C ILE A 226 13.05 7.13 15.96
N GLN A 227 14.24 6.52 15.89
CA GLN A 227 15.36 6.97 15.08
C GLN A 227 15.56 5.98 13.94
N ARG A 228 15.51 6.47 12.69
CA ARG A 228 15.84 5.68 11.52
C ARG A 228 17.31 5.88 11.17
N TYR A 229 18.01 4.78 10.86
CA TYR A 229 19.38 4.82 10.37
C TYR A 229 19.39 4.65 8.85
N LYS A 230 19.97 5.63 8.15
CA LYS A 230 20.17 5.58 6.70
C LYS A 230 21.53 4.95 6.34
N GLY A 231 22.48 5.00 7.27
CA GLY A 231 23.82 4.44 7.07
C GLY A 231 24.58 4.25 8.37
N LEU A 232 25.70 3.51 8.28
CA LEU A 232 26.57 3.19 9.43
C LEU A 232 27.20 4.43 10.06
N GLY A 233 27.39 5.51 9.28
CA GLY A 233 27.98 6.77 9.77
C GLY A 233 27.11 7.52 10.77
N GLU A 234 25.84 7.17 10.91
CA GLU A 234 24.93 7.76 11.90
C GLU A 234 25.01 7.06 13.26
N MET A 235 25.73 5.94 13.34
CA MET A 235 25.91 5.17 14.56
C MET A 235 27.19 5.58 15.27
N ASN A 236 27.11 5.77 16.59
CA ASN A 236 28.31 5.91 17.39
C ASN A 236 29.04 4.56 17.52
N PRO A 237 30.33 4.53 17.94
CA PRO A 237 31.13 3.30 17.99
C PRO A 237 30.49 2.16 18.82
N LYS A 238 29.82 2.52 19.93
CA LYS A 238 29.15 1.53 20.78
C LYS A 238 27.95 0.91 20.07
N GLN A 239 27.11 1.72 19.43
CA GLN A 239 25.94 1.26 18.66
C GLN A 239 26.37 0.38 17.50
N LEU A 240 27.43 0.78 16.78
CA LEU A 240 27.98 0.01 15.67
C LEU A 240 28.49 -1.35 16.16
N TYR A 241 29.21 -1.39 17.28
CA TYR A 241 29.69 -2.65 17.87
C TYR A 241 28.51 -3.57 18.23
N GLU A 242 27.55 -3.08 19.03
CA GLU A 242 26.42 -3.86 19.53
C GLU A 242 25.53 -4.43 18.41
N THR A 243 25.40 -3.74 17.27
CA THR A 243 24.47 -4.12 16.21
C THR A 243 25.09 -4.87 15.05
N THR A 244 26.41 -4.70 14.79
CA THR A 244 27.05 -5.23 13.58
C THR A 244 28.32 -6.04 13.83
N MET A 245 28.97 -5.87 14.96
CA MET A 245 30.29 -6.48 15.23
C MET A 245 30.26 -7.52 16.33
N ASP A 246 29.39 -7.35 17.33
CA ASP A 246 29.28 -8.30 18.44
C ASP A 246 28.94 -9.71 17.93
N PRO A 247 29.79 -10.72 18.22
CA PRO A 247 29.57 -12.09 17.76
C PRO A 247 28.24 -12.71 18.18
N GLU A 248 27.65 -12.28 19.30
CA GLU A 248 26.37 -12.79 19.82
C GLU A 248 25.18 -12.25 19.06
N HIS A 249 25.27 -11.04 18.52
CA HIS A 249 24.16 -10.32 17.90
C HIS A 249 24.30 -10.11 16.39
N ARG A 250 25.53 -10.15 15.85
CA ARG A 250 25.78 -9.91 14.43
C ARG A 250 25.18 -10.99 13.54
N ARG A 251 24.73 -10.59 12.36
CA ARG A 251 24.32 -11.48 11.27
C ARG A 251 25.36 -11.44 10.16
N LEU A 252 25.85 -12.60 9.76
CA LEU A 252 26.74 -12.74 8.61
C LEU A 252 25.93 -13.19 7.40
N LEU A 253 26.08 -12.48 6.29
CA LEU A 253 25.48 -12.82 5.01
C LEU A 253 26.58 -13.33 4.07
N LYS A 254 26.35 -14.48 3.45
CA LYS A 254 27.21 -14.98 2.38
C LYS A 254 26.78 -14.31 1.08
N VAL A 255 27.64 -13.51 0.51
CA VAL A 255 27.42 -12.92 -0.82
C VAL A 255 27.88 -13.94 -1.87
N SER A 256 27.03 -14.19 -2.86
CA SER A 256 27.36 -15.04 -4.00
C SER A 256 26.90 -14.36 -5.29
N ILE A 257 27.63 -14.58 -6.36
CA ILE A 257 27.31 -14.08 -7.68
C ILE A 257 26.95 -15.29 -8.55
N PRO A 258 25.65 -15.63 -8.67
CA PRO A 258 25.23 -16.78 -9.47
C PRO A 258 25.44 -16.58 -10.97
N ASP A 259 25.42 -15.33 -11.46
CA ASP A 259 25.61 -14.95 -12.86
C ASP A 259 26.48 -13.70 -12.91
N ALA A 260 27.77 -13.90 -13.23
CA ALA A 260 28.74 -12.80 -13.29
C ALA A 260 28.47 -11.81 -14.42
N ALA A 261 27.94 -12.28 -15.56
CA ALA A 261 27.66 -11.42 -16.70
C ALA A 261 26.49 -10.48 -16.42
N LYS A 262 25.41 -10.99 -15.79
CA LYS A 262 24.28 -10.15 -15.35
C LYS A 262 24.69 -9.16 -14.26
N ALA A 263 25.54 -9.56 -13.32
CA ALA A 263 26.03 -8.66 -12.29
C ALA A 263 26.84 -7.53 -12.89
N ASP A 264 27.78 -7.83 -13.81
CA ASP A 264 28.58 -6.84 -14.51
C ASP A 264 27.73 -5.87 -15.33
N ALA A 265 26.77 -6.37 -16.10
CA ALA A 265 25.82 -5.55 -16.85
C ALA A 265 25.02 -4.61 -15.95
N LEU A 266 24.57 -5.09 -14.78
CA LEU A 266 23.82 -4.27 -13.83
C LEU A 266 24.69 -3.21 -13.17
N PHE A 267 25.93 -3.55 -12.78
CA PHE A 267 26.90 -2.57 -12.27
C PHE A 267 27.22 -1.50 -13.32
N THR A 268 27.46 -1.88 -14.58
CA THR A 268 27.71 -0.94 -15.68
C THR A 268 26.50 -0.02 -15.90
N LEU A 269 25.29 -0.57 -15.86
CA LEU A 269 24.04 0.19 -16.00
C LEU A 269 23.85 1.22 -14.89
N LEU A 270 24.03 0.80 -13.62
CA LEU A 270 23.70 1.64 -12.45
C LEU A 270 24.83 2.60 -12.08
N MET A 271 26.10 2.23 -12.30
CA MET A 271 27.29 2.95 -11.84
C MET A 271 28.18 3.43 -13.00
N GLY A 272 27.88 3.08 -14.24
CA GLY A 272 28.62 3.53 -15.42
C GLY A 272 28.41 5.02 -15.72
N GLU A 273 29.18 5.55 -16.65
CA GLU A 273 29.14 6.98 -17.03
C GLU A 273 27.90 7.35 -17.84
N GLU A 274 27.27 6.39 -18.52
CA GLU A 274 26.11 6.63 -19.37
C GLU A 274 24.84 6.88 -18.57
N VAL A 275 24.27 8.09 -18.74
CA VAL A 275 23.05 8.51 -18.04
C VAL A 275 21.76 7.97 -18.68
N PRO A 276 21.59 7.95 -20.03
CA PRO A 276 20.32 7.58 -20.64
C PRO A 276 19.84 6.16 -20.30
N PRO A 277 20.68 5.10 -20.35
CA PRO A 277 20.26 3.74 -19.99
C PRO A 277 19.86 3.63 -18.51
N ARG A 278 20.57 4.30 -17.61
CA ARG A 278 20.26 4.34 -16.18
C ARG A 278 18.93 5.03 -15.91
N ARG A 279 18.67 6.17 -16.58
CA ARG A 279 17.40 6.89 -16.48
C ARG A 279 16.24 5.99 -16.94
N GLN A 280 16.39 5.34 -18.08
CA GLN A 280 15.37 4.41 -18.59
C GLN A 280 15.09 3.27 -17.60
N PHE A 281 16.15 2.68 -17.03
CA PHE A 281 16.00 1.63 -16.00
C PHE A 281 15.22 2.13 -14.77
N ILE A 282 15.49 3.35 -14.31
CA ILE A 282 14.77 3.95 -13.17
C ILE A 282 13.30 4.18 -13.52
N GLU A 283 13.01 4.70 -14.72
CA GLU A 283 11.64 4.94 -15.19
C GLU A 283 10.86 3.62 -15.32
N ASP A 284 11.46 2.58 -15.90
CA ASP A 284 10.84 1.25 -16.08
C ASP A 284 10.57 0.54 -14.74
N ASN A 285 11.40 0.79 -13.72
CA ASN A 285 11.29 0.16 -12.41
C ASN A 285 10.67 1.06 -11.33
N ALA A 286 10.22 2.25 -11.67
CA ALA A 286 9.70 3.22 -10.69
C ALA A 286 8.54 2.68 -9.84
N LEU A 287 7.67 1.84 -10.42
CA LEU A 287 6.56 1.21 -9.70
C LEU A 287 6.98 0.06 -8.78
N ASN A 288 8.20 -0.45 -8.93
CA ASN A 288 8.73 -1.56 -8.14
C ASN A 288 9.49 -1.09 -6.89
N VAL A 289 9.69 0.22 -6.74
CA VAL A 289 10.42 0.79 -5.60
C VAL A 289 9.59 0.62 -4.34
N GLN A 290 10.15 -0.07 -3.34
CA GLN A 290 9.50 -0.30 -2.06
C GLN A 290 9.95 0.69 -0.97
N TYR A 291 11.17 1.20 -1.07
CA TYR A 291 11.76 2.09 -0.08
C TYR A 291 12.45 3.27 -0.78
N LEU A 292 11.87 4.44 -0.64
CA LEU A 292 12.47 5.69 -1.08
C LEU A 292 12.92 6.47 0.16
N ASP A 293 14.24 6.65 0.29
CA ASP A 293 14.83 7.55 1.27
C ASP A 293 14.90 8.96 0.68
N VAL A 294 13.84 9.73 0.85
CA VAL A 294 13.75 11.15 0.47
C VAL A 294 13.60 12.04 1.67
#